data_52d51ddc84e47379fd3f95cc72a7b4ae
#
_entry.id   52d51ddc84e47379fd3f95cc72a7b4ae
#
_cell.length_a   1.000
_cell.length_b   1.000
_cell.length_c   1.000
_cell.angle_alpha   90.00
_cell.angle_beta   90.00
_cell.angle_gamma   90.00
#
_symmetry.space_group_name_H-M   'P 1'
#
loop_
_entity.id
_entity.type
_entity.pdbx_description
1 polymer ?
#
loop_
_entity_poly.entity_id
_entity_poly.type
_entity_poly.pdbx_seq_one_letter_code
_entity_poly.pdbx_strand_id
1 'polypeptide(L)'
;SLQGGSTPLVLIDGVEGGLGTVAPENIASIDVLKDASAAAIYGTRGASGVIIITTKTGKRDAHTTANYSAYVSASTLGKTLDFFGPDEIRQGLTNYSDKGYDTDWLDAVTRTAFTQNHNFNISGGSKSTTYSADFTYRKEDGVILNTYNESMKASFDVSHWMLNDMLKVLLNIVSSRREDGPVDAAG
;
A
#
# COMPACT_ATOMS: atom_id res chain seq x y z
N SER A 1 -8.09 -29.13 13.30
CA SER A 1 -8.28 -27.83 12.64
C SER A 1 -7.05 -27.52 11.78
N LEU A 2 -7.17 -27.72 10.48
CA LEU A 2 -6.17 -27.31 9.49
C LEU A 2 -6.42 -25.84 9.16
N GLN A 3 -5.88 -24.94 9.92
CA GLN A 3 -5.73 -23.54 9.53
C GLN A 3 -4.45 -23.42 8.68
N GLY A 4 -4.51 -23.91 7.45
CA GLY A 4 -3.62 -23.46 6.40
C GLY A 4 -4.14 -22.10 5.95
N GLY A 5 -3.58 -21.02 6.46
CA GLY A 5 -3.81 -19.68 5.94
C GLY A 5 -3.23 -19.59 4.55
N SER A 6 -4.00 -20.01 3.54
CA SER A 6 -3.59 -19.90 2.15
C SER A 6 -3.88 -18.47 1.69
N THR A 7 -2.83 -17.72 1.44
CA THR A 7 -2.92 -16.38 0.84
C THR A 7 -3.39 -16.51 -0.61
N PRO A 8 -4.29 -15.64 -1.09
CA PRO A 8 -4.69 -15.64 -2.49
C PRO A 8 -3.50 -15.37 -3.40
N LEU A 9 -3.52 -15.95 -4.58
CA LEU A 9 -2.56 -15.64 -5.65
C LEU A 9 -2.84 -14.22 -6.16
N VAL A 10 -1.84 -13.36 -6.15
CA VAL A 10 -1.96 -12.01 -6.69
C VAL A 10 -1.21 -11.94 -8.02
N LEU A 11 -1.91 -11.51 -9.06
CA LEU A 11 -1.35 -11.28 -10.39
C LEU A 11 -1.44 -9.80 -10.73
N ILE A 12 -0.34 -9.21 -11.14
CA ILE A 12 -0.25 -7.83 -11.59
C ILE A 12 0.14 -7.87 -13.05
N ASP A 13 -0.77 -7.44 -13.93
CA ASP A 13 -0.63 -7.53 -15.40
C ASP A 13 -0.20 -8.93 -15.89
N GLY A 14 -0.73 -9.96 -15.21
CA GLY A 14 -0.45 -11.37 -15.52
C GLY A 14 0.80 -11.95 -14.85
N VAL A 15 1.57 -11.16 -14.12
CA VAL A 15 2.76 -11.61 -13.39
C VAL A 15 2.47 -11.69 -11.90
N GLU A 16 2.94 -12.75 -11.24
CA GLU A 16 2.79 -12.89 -9.80
C GLU A 16 3.53 -11.79 -9.04
N GLY A 17 2.84 -11.15 -8.10
CA GLY A 17 3.38 -10.05 -7.32
C GLY A 17 2.65 -9.86 -5.99
N GLY A 18 3.09 -8.89 -5.20
CA GLY A 18 2.46 -8.51 -3.93
C GLY A 18 1.51 -7.33 -4.10
N LEU A 19 0.40 -7.29 -3.35
CA LEU A 19 -0.53 -6.15 -3.34
C LEU A 19 0.18 -4.81 -3.04
N GLY A 20 1.26 -4.85 -2.28
CA GLY A 20 2.03 -3.67 -1.92
C GLY A 20 2.93 -3.11 -3.03
N THR A 21 3.13 -3.82 -4.16
CA THR A 21 4.05 -3.37 -5.22
C THR A 21 3.44 -2.35 -6.16
N VAL A 22 2.10 -2.29 -6.26
CA VAL A 22 1.39 -1.30 -7.10
C VAL A 22 0.82 -0.20 -6.22
N ALA A 23 0.96 1.04 -6.66
CA ALA A 23 0.30 2.16 -6.02
C ALA A 23 -1.21 2.14 -6.40
N PRO A 24 -2.13 2.39 -5.45
CA PRO A 24 -3.57 2.38 -5.74
C PRO A 24 -3.97 3.30 -6.90
N GLU A 25 -3.27 4.42 -7.03
CA GLU A 25 -3.48 5.42 -8.08
C GLU A 25 -3.22 4.86 -9.49
N ASN A 26 -2.40 3.80 -9.60
CA ASN A 26 -2.00 3.19 -10.86
C ASN A 26 -2.85 1.97 -11.23
N ILE A 27 -3.85 1.64 -10.41
CA ILE A 27 -4.76 0.53 -10.67
C ILE A 27 -5.87 0.98 -11.64
N ALA A 28 -6.05 0.21 -12.71
CA ALA A 28 -7.18 0.37 -13.65
C ALA A 28 -8.37 -0.50 -13.24
N SER A 29 -8.13 -1.77 -12.89
CA SER A 29 -9.16 -2.69 -12.39
C SER A 29 -8.57 -3.71 -11.42
N ILE A 30 -9.44 -4.23 -10.56
CA ILE A 30 -9.15 -5.37 -9.68
C ILE A 30 -10.27 -6.39 -9.90
N ASP A 31 -9.88 -7.57 -10.36
CA ASP A 31 -10.77 -8.71 -10.55
C ASP A 31 -10.43 -9.79 -9.53
N VAL A 32 -11.45 -10.35 -8.88
CA VAL A 32 -11.25 -11.38 -7.87
C VAL A 32 -11.94 -12.66 -8.35
N LEU A 33 -11.14 -13.66 -8.66
CA LEU A 33 -11.61 -15.00 -8.98
C LEU A 33 -11.65 -15.85 -7.71
N LYS A 34 -12.79 -16.44 -7.44
CA LYS A 34 -13.02 -17.34 -6.30
C LYS A 34 -13.47 -18.71 -6.78
N ASP A 35 -13.31 -19.67 -5.92
CA ASP A 35 -13.82 -21.04 -6.10
C ASP A 35 -13.27 -21.76 -7.34
N ALA A 36 -14.13 -22.54 -7.98
CA ALA A 36 -13.76 -23.41 -9.10
C ALA A 36 -13.18 -22.66 -10.31
N SER A 37 -13.55 -21.40 -10.54
CA SER A 37 -13.03 -20.61 -11.66
C SER A 37 -11.55 -20.28 -11.51
N ALA A 38 -11.12 -19.95 -10.30
CA ALA A 38 -9.71 -19.71 -10.00
C ALA A 38 -8.87 -20.99 -10.16
N ALA A 39 -9.36 -22.11 -9.64
CA ALA A 39 -8.69 -23.40 -9.74
C ALA A 39 -8.62 -23.94 -11.17
N ALA A 40 -9.63 -23.69 -12.00
CA ALA A 40 -9.67 -24.11 -13.40
C ALA A 40 -8.60 -23.42 -14.26
N ILE A 41 -8.29 -22.14 -13.97
CA ILE A 41 -7.35 -21.35 -14.76
C ILE A 41 -5.92 -21.45 -14.18
N TYR A 42 -5.78 -21.41 -12.84
CA TYR A 42 -4.49 -21.30 -12.15
C TYR A 42 -4.10 -22.56 -11.36
N GLY A 43 -4.91 -23.62 -11.47
CA GLY A 43 -4.65 -24.90 -10.81
C GLY A 43 -4.65 -24.79 -9.29
N THR A 44 -3.80 -25.56 -8.62
CA THR A 44 -3.68 -25.59 -7.16
C THR A 44 -3.26 -24.23 -6.55
N ARG A 45 -2.57 -23.40 -7.31
CA ARG A 45 -2.16 -22.05 -6.88
C ARG A 45 -3.34 -21.08 -6.75
N GLY A 46 -4.43 -21.35 -7.51
CA GLY A 46 -5.67 -20.58 -7.42
C GLY A 46 -6.65 -21.09 -6.37
N ALA A 47 -6.34 -22.16 -5.63
CA ALA A 47 -7.27 -22.79 -4.69
C ALA A 47 -7.78 -21.85 -3.57
N SER A 48 -7.02 -20.82 -3.22
CA SER A 48 -7.38 -19.80 -2.21
C SER A 48 -7.95 -18.53 -2.83
N GLY A 49 -8.26 -18.56 -4.12
CA GLY A 49 -8.66 -17.41 -4.90
C GLY A 49 -7.47 -16.74 -5.60
N VAL A 50 -7.80 -15.94 -6.62
CA VAL A 50 -6.84 -15.17 -7.41
C VAL A 50 -7.32 -13.72 -7.46
N ILE A 51 -6.43 -12.80 -7.16
CA ILE A 51 -6.62 -11.36 -7.30
C ILE A 51 -5.84 -10.92 -8.53
N ILE A 52 -6.54 -10.43 -9.53
CA ILE A 52 -5.94 -9.93 -10.77
C ILE A 52 -6.00 -8.41 -10.73
N ILE A 53 -4.84 -7.78 -10.74
CA ILE A 53 -4.68 -6.34 -10.79
C ILE A 53 -4.24 -5.97 -12.20
N THR A 54 -5.01 -5.12 -12.84
CA THR A 54 -4.62 -4.51 -14.12
C THR A 54 -4.20 -3.07 -13.86
N THR A 55 -2.99 -2.72 -14.30
CA THR A 55 -2.50 -1.36 -14.14
C THR A 55 -2.94 -0.45 -15.28
N LYS A 56 -2.90 0.86 -15.04
CA LYS A 56 -3.16 1.87 -16.06
C LYS A 56 -2.01 1.87 -17.05
N THR A 57 -2.29 1.62 -18.31
CA THR A 57 -1.32 1.63 -19.41
C THR A 57 -1.62 2.72 -20.41
N GLY A 58 -0.63 3.11 -21.21
CA GLY A 58 -0.84 4.01 -22.33
C GLY A 58 -1.84 3.44 -23.35
N LYS A 59 -2.55 4.31 -24.05
CA LYS A 59 -3.48 3.93 -25.12
C LYS A 59 -2.85 4.21 -26.48
N ARG A 60 -3.16 3.35 -27.47
CA ARG A 60 -2.72 3.56 -28.87
C ARG A 60 -3.34 4.84 -29.42
N ASP A 61 -2.59 5.53 -30.29
CA ASP A 61 -2.97 6.81 -30.91
C ASP A 61 -3.38 7.91 -29.90
N ALA A 62 -2.87 7.82 -28.67
CA ALA A 62 -3.13 8.79 -27.63
C ALA A 62 -1.97 9.79 -27.51
N HIS A 63 -2.34 11.07 -27.36
CA HIS A 63 -1.35 12.08 -27.00
C HIS A 63 -0.71 11.76 -25.65
N THR A 64 0.55 12.15 -25.51
CA THR A 64 1.22 12.06 -24.20
C THR A 64 0.50 12.93 -23.18
N THR A 65 0.13 12.32 -22.07
CA THR A 65 -0.46 13.00 -20.93
C THR A 65 0.44 12.82 -19.71
N ALA A 66 0.57 13.88 -18.93
CA ALA A 66 1.26 13.85 -17.65
C ALA A 66 0.26 14.25 -16.56
N ASN A 67 0.17 13.45 -15.51
CA ASN A 67 -0.70 13.67 -14.39
C ASN A 67 0.13 13.69 -13.10
N TYR A 68 -0.18 14.64 -12.25
CA TYR A 68 0.38 14.71 -10.91
C TYR A 68 -0.77 14.78 -9.92
N SER A 69 -0.73 13.93 -8.91
CA SER A 69 -1.67 13.95 -7.79
C SER A 69 -0.90 13.91 -6.47
N ALA A 70 -1.38 14.68 -5.51
CA ALA A 70 -0.80 14.67 -4.18
C ALA A 70 -1.88 14.89 -3.13
N TYR A 71 -1.69 14.32 -1.96
CA TYR A 71 -2.48 14.63 -0.79
C TYR A 71 -1.63 14.64 0.47
N VAL A 72 -2.10 15.38 1.46
CA VAL A 72 -1.54 15.41 2.82
C VAL A 72 -2.70 15.16 3.78
N SER A 73 -2.48 14.31 4.76
CA SER A 73 -3.45 14.08 5.83
C SER A 73 -2.78 14.15 7.19
N ALA A 74 -3.57 14.52 8.20
CA ALA A 74 -3.16 14.51 9.60
C ALA A 74 -4.01 13.49 10.35
N SER A 75 -3.37 12.69 11.20
CA SER A 75 -4.00 11.68 12.03
C SER A 75 -3.66 11.90 13.49
N THR A 76 -4.64 11.82 14.36
CA THR A 76 -4.47 11.92 15.80
C THR A 76 -5.09 10.70 16.48
N LEU A 77 -4.69 10.46 17.71
CA LEU A 77 -5.32 9.43 18.52
C LEU A 77 -6.79 9.78 18.75
N GLY A 78 -7.72 8.93 18.30
CA GLY A 78 -9.15 9.24 18.27
C GLY A 78 -9.87 8.97 19.59
N LYS A 79 -9.60 7.84 20.24
CA LYS A 79 -10.14 7.45 21.55
C LYS A 79 -9.08 6.79 22.37
N THR A 80 -8.96 7.20 23.60
CA THR A 80 -8.16 6.57 24.64
C THR A 80 -9.06 5.77 25.58
N LEU A 81 -8.51 4.74 26.19
CA LEU A 81 -9.16 4.12 27.35
C LEU A 81 -9.03 5.06 28.54
N ASP A 82 -10.08 5.18 29.34
CA ASP A 82 -10.00 5.86 30.62
C ASP A 82 -9.22 4.96 31.58
N PHE A 83 -8.00 5.36 31.88
CA PHE A 83 -7.19 4.73 32.91
C PHE A 83 -7.39 5.45 34.24
N PHE A 84 -7.19 4.73 35.33
CA PHE A 84 -7.17 5.33 36.63
C PHE A 84 -6.06 6.38 36.74
N GLY A 85 -6.44 7.61 37.01
CA GLY A 85 -5.52 8.71 37.25
C GLY A 85 -5.01 8.72 38.71
N PRO A 86 -4.09 9.66 39.00
CA PRO A 86 -3.57 9.80 40.37
C PRO A 86 -4.65 10.04 41.44
N ASP A 87 -5.71 10.72 41.07
CA ASP A 87 -6.80 11.03 42.03
C ASP A 87 -7.61 9.80 42.45
N GLU A 88 -7.90 8.90 41.52
CA GLU A 88 -8.55 7.62 41.78
C GLU A 88 -7.65 6.70 42.64
N ILE A 89 -6.32 6.75 42.40
CA ILE A 89 -5.35 6.02 43.20
C ILE A 89 -5.35 6.58 44.65
N ARG A 90 -5.32 7.88 44.82
CA ARG A 90 -5.39 8.54 46.15
C ARG A 90 -6.69 8.28 46.90
N GLN A 91 -7.78 8.15 46.17
CA GLN A 91 -9.10 7.79 46.75
C GLN A 91 -9.22 6.30 47.12
N GLY A 92 -8.19 5.51 46.84
CA GLY A 92 -8.19 4.09 47.18
C GLY A 92 -9.05 3.22 46.26
N LEU A 93 -9.41 3.70 45.09
CA LEU A 93 -10.18 2.95 44.08
C LEU A 93 -9.38 1.85 43.40
N THR A 94 -8.07 1.79 43.65
CA THR A 94 -7.15 0.76 43.13
C THR A 94 -6.25 0.22 44.22
N ASN A 95 -5.64 -0.94 44.01
CA ASN A 95 -4.66 -1.55 44.90
C ASN A 95 -3.23 -0.99 44.72
N TYR A 96 -3.06 0.08 43.95
CA TYR A 96 -1.78 0.70 43.70
C TYR A 96 -1.48 1.80 44.73
N SER A 97 -0.19 1.97 45.01
CA SER A 97 0.29 3.06 45.90
C SER A 97 0.64 4.27 45.06
N ASP A 98 0.15 5.43 45.48
CA ASP A 98 0.59 6.70 44.88
C ASP A 98 2.10 6.93 45.16
N LYS A 99 2.86 7.13 44.11
CA LYS A 99 4.30 7.45 44.16
C LYS A 99 4.59 8.94 43.94
N GLY A 100 3.53 9.75 43.82
CA GLY A 100 3.64 11.20 43.60
C GLY A 100 3.94 11.62 42.17
N TYR A 101 3.78 10.72 41.19
CA TYR A 101 3.94 11.01 39.77
C TYR A 101 2.58 11.20 39.09
N ASP A 102 2.52 12.20 38.21
CA ASP A 102 1.33 12.50 37.39
C ASP A 102 1.75 12.75 35.95
N THR A 103 2.29 11.71 35.32
CA THR A 103 2.75 11.79 33.94
C THR A 103 1.75 11.10 33.02
N ASP A 104 1.19 11.85 32.09
CA ASP A 104 0.43 11.27 30.99
C ASP A 104 1.41 10.62 29.97
N TRP A 105 1.64 9.34 30.18
CA TRP A 105 2.54 8.57 29.32
C TRP A 105 1.99 8.43 27.91
N LEU A 106 0.66 8.46 27.74
CA LEU A 106 0.06 8.36 26.41
C LEU A 106 0.34 9.61 25.59
N ASP A 107 0.16 10.78 26.19
CA ASP A 107 0.50 12.05 25.55
C ASP A 107 2.02 12.14 25.28
N ALA A 108 2.84 11.66 26.21
CA ALA A 108 4.29 11.69 26.09
C ALA A 108 4.83 10.83 24.93
N VAL A 109 4.12 9.79 24.50
CA VAL A 109 4.55 8.85 23.43
C VAL A 109 3.77 9.01 22.13
N THR A 110 2.79 9.92 22.09
CA THR A 110 1.97 10.14 20.90
C THR A 110 2.20 11.52 20.28
N ARG A 111 1.83 11.66 19.03
CA ARG A 111 1.89 12.92 18.28
C ARG A 111 0.76 12.99 17.25
N THR A 112 0.52 14.19 16.76
CA THR A 112 -0.19 14.34 15.47
C THR A 112 0.73 13.82 14.36
N ALA A 113 0.27 12.79 13.66
CA ALA A 113 0.99 12.16 12.58
C ALA A 113 0.58 12.75 11.23
N PHE A 114 1.53 12.91 10.33
CA PHE A 114 1.29 13.42 8.99
C PHE A 114 1.58 12.33 7.96
N THR A 115 0.69 12.24 6.98
CA THR A 115 0.92 11.43 5.78
C THR A 115 0.97 12.36 4.59
N GLN A 116 1.96 12.16 3.73
CA GLN A 116 2.04 12.78 2.43
C GLN A 116 2.19 11.73 1.35
N ASN A 117 1.51 11.93 0.24
CA ASN A 117 1.58 11.06 -0.93
C ASN A 117 1.71 11.91 -2.19
N HIS A 118 2.64 11.55 -3.04
CA HIS A 118 2.89 12.18 -4.33
C HIS A 118 2.90 11.10 -5.40
N ASN A 119 2.08 11.24 -6.41
CA ASN A 119 2.06 10.34 -7.56
C ASN A 119 2.23 11.15 -8.83
N PHE A 120 3.16 10.73 -9.66
CA PHE A 120 3.41 11.27 -10.99
C PHE A 120 3.25 10.16 -12.01
N ASN A 121 2.42 10.39 -13.02
CA ASN A 121 2.19 9.46 -14.11
C ASN A 121 2.39 10.19 -15.45
N ILE A 122 3.08 9.56 -16.37
CA ILE A 122 3.14 9.96 -17.77
C ILE A 122 2.75 8.77 -18.64
N SER A 123 1.86 8.98 -19.59
CA SER A 123 1.41 7.91 -20.48
C SER A 123 1.05 8.46 -21.85
N GLY A 124 1.17 7.61 -22.86
CA GLY A 124 0.86 7.97 -24.23
C GLY A 124 1.02 6.79 -25.19
N GLY A 125 0.87 7.07 -26.49
CA GLY A 125 1.14 6.05 -27.47
C GLY A 125 0.94 6.48 -28.91
N SER A 126 1.65 5.83 -29.78
CA SER A 126 1.51 5.88 -31.25
C SER A 126 0.61 4.74 -31.73
N LYS A 127 0.48 4.57 -33.05
CA LYS A 127 -0.26 3.45 -33.66
C LYS A 127 0.26 2.08 -33.24
N SER A 128 1.58 1.96 -33.08
CA SER A 128 2.24 0.68 -32.81
C SER A 128 2.91 0.59 -31.45
N THR A 129 2.92 1.65 -30.65
CA THR A 129 3.60 1.64 -29.34
C THR A 129 2.76 2.35 -28.31
N THR A 130 2.64 1.78 -27.15
CA THR A 130 2.11 2.46 -25.96
C THR A 130 3.15 2.45 -24.85
N TYR A 131 3.15 3.47 -24.02
CA TYR A 131 4.04 3.57 -22.88
C TYR A 131 3.33 4.22 -21.70
N SER A 132 3.75 3.83 -20.51
CA SER A 132 3.44 4.53 -19.27
C SER A 132 4.63 4.46 -18.31
N ALA A 133 4.78 5.51 -17.53
CA ALA A 133 5.73 5.56 -16.43
C ALA A 133 5.05 6.19 -15.23
N ASP A 134 5.21 5.54 -14.09
CA ASP A 134 4.62 5.96 -12.83
C ASP A 134 5.69 6.06 -11.76
N PHE A 135 5.56 7.10 -10.95
CA PHE A 135 6.38 7.28 -9.76
C PHE A 135 5.49 7.68 -8.59
N THR A 136 5.57 6.94 -7.50
CA THR A 136 4.85 7.24 -6.27
C THR A 136 5.82 7.32 -5.11
N TYR A 137 5.73 8.42 -4.37
CA TYR A 137 6.39 8.63 -3.10
C TYR A 137 5.32 8.77 -2.01
N ARG A 138 5.41 7.97 -0.96
CA ARG A 138 4.54 8.07 0.20
C ARG A 138 5.39 8.04 1.46
N LYS A 139 5.13 9.01 2.33
CA LYS A 139 5.66 9.03 3.69
C LYS A 139 4.50 9.16 4.66
N GLU A 140 4.46 8.29 5.63
CA GLU A 140 3.43 8.20 6.65
C GLU A 140 4.10 8.15 8.01
N ASP A 141 3.94 9.19 8.79
CA ASP A 141 4.33 9.19 10.19
C ASP A 141 3.28 8.45 11.01
N GLY A 142 3.69 7.71 12.01
CA GLY A 142 2.78 7.08 12.96
C GLY A 142 2.39 8.02 14.10
N VAL A 143 1.22 7.78 14.70
CA VAL A 143 0.75 8.50 15.90
C VAL A 143 1.63 8.22 17.12
N ILE A 144 2.36 7.12 17.14
CA ILE A 144 3.37 6.82 18.15
C ILE A 144 4.69 7.44 17.69
N LEU A 145 5.41 8.07 18.59
CA LEU A 145 6.73 8.66 18.31
C LEU A 145 7.69 7.62 17.72
N ASN A 146 8.55 8.07 16.82
CA ASN A 146 9.56 7.25 16.12
C ASN A 146 9.02 6.17 15.17
N THR A 147 7.71 6.08 14.99
CA THR A 147 7.14 5.18 13.98
C THR A 147 6.88 5.93 12.68
N TYR A 148 7.27 5.32 11.57
CA TYR A 148 7.01 5.84 10.23
C TYR A 148 7.05 4.72 9.20
N ASN A 149 6.44 4.99 8.07
CA ASN A 149 6.55 4.18 6.86
C ASN A 149 6.87 5.10 5.69
N GLU A 150 7.95 4.82 5.00
CA GLU A 150 8.33 5.54 3.78
C GLU A 150 8.43 4.56 2.62
N SER A 151 7.79 4.88 1.51
CA SER A 151 7.81 4.02 0.34
C SER A 151 7.96 4.82 -0.95
N MET A 152 8.79 4.30 -1.83
CA MET A 152 8.97 4.75 -3.19
C MET A 152 8.65 3.62 -4.13
N LYS A 153 7.86 3.88 -5.17
CA LYS A 153 7.52 2.93 -6.21
C LYS A 153 7.70 3.59 -7.56
N ALA A 154 8.31 2.86 -8.47
CA ALA A 154 8.42 3.26 -9.86
C ALA A 154 8.03 2.10 -10.75
N SER A 155 7.23 2.37 -11.78
CA SER A 155 6.93 1.40 -12.83
C SER A 155 7.13 2.03 -14.20
N PHE A 156 7.50 1.19 -15.15
CA PHE A 156 7.66 1.56 -16.54
C PHE A 156 7.14 0.45 -17.42
N ASP A 157 6.18 0.76 -18.26
CA ASP A 157 5.51 -0.16 -19.15
C ASP A 157 5.63 0.30 -20.59
N VAL A 158 6.00 -0.61 -21.46
CA VAL A 158 6.01 -0.40 -22.91
C VAL A 158 5.37 -1.60 -23.58
N SER A 159 4.45 -1.34 -24.49
CA SER A 159 3.93 -2.34 -25.42
C SER A 159 4.19 -1.90 -26.84
N HIS A 160 4.76 -2.79 -27.65
CA HIS A 160 5.02 -2.53 -29.06
C HIS A 160 4.40 -3.64 -29.91
N TRP A 161 3.63 -3.23 -30.92
CA TRP A 161 3.00 -4.13 -31.89
C TRP A 161 3.77 -4.11 -33.21
N MET A 162 4.10 -5.28 -33.70
CA MET A 162 4.86 -5.51 -34.93
C MET A 162 4.10 -6.44 -35.86
N LEU A 163 4.54 -6.55 -37.10
CA LEU A 163 4.03 -7.47 -38.12
C LEU A 163 2.50 -7.34 -38.31
N ASN A 164 1.98 -6.12 -38.47
CA ASN A 164 0.55 -5.82 -38.60
C ASN A 164 -0.28 -6.35 -37.39
N ASP A 165 0.19 -6.07 -36.19
CA ASP A 165 -0.42 -6.49 -34.92
C ASP A 165 -0.37 -8.00 -34.62
N MET A 166 0.32 -8.80 -35.42
CA MET A 166 0.49 -10.24 -35.16
C MET A 166 1.45 -10.55 -34.03
N LEU A 167 2.37 -9.63 -33.71
CA LEU A 167 3.33 -9.79 -32.61
C LEU A 167 3.24 -8.59 -31.67
N LYS A 168 2.99 -8.85 -30.39
CA LYS A 168 3.04 -7.86 -29.32
C LYS A 168 4.23 -8.16 -28.42
N VAL A 169 5.13 -7.20 -28.27
CA VAL A 169 6.23 -7.23 -27.30
C VAL A 169 5.86 -6.34 -26.12
N LEU A 170 6.00 -6.87 -24.91
CA LEU A 170 5.73 -6.21 -23.64
C LEU A 170 7.02 -6.11 -22.84
N LEU A 171 7.31 -4.91 -22.35
CA LEU A 171 8.31 -4.68 -21.31
C LEU A 171 7.62 -4.03 -20.13
N ASN A 172 7.74 -4.68 -18.97
CA ASN A 172 7.27 -4.15 -17.69
C ASN A 172 8.44 -4.16 -16.70
N ILE A 173 8.71 -3.02 -16.09
CA ILE A 173 9.74 -2.85 -15.06
C ILE A 173 9.07 -2.24 -13.85
N VAL A 174 9.19 -2.89 -12.70
CA VAL A 174 8.69 -2.39 -11.42
C VAL A 174 9.81 -2.37 -10.41
N SER A 175 9.97 -1.25 -9.73
CA SER A 175 10.89 -1.10 -8.61
C SER A 175 10.13 -0.53 -7.41
N SER A 176 10.37 -1.09 -6.24
CA SER A 176 9.81 -0.58 -5.00
C SER A 176 10.84 -0.61 -3.89
N ARG A 177 10.87 0.46 -3.11
CA ARG A 177 11.63 0.53 -1.86
C ARG A 177 10.67 0.92 -0.75
N ARG A 178 10.77 0.23 0.38
CA ARG A 178 10.02 0.52 1.59
C ARG A 178 10.97 0.56 2.77
N GLU A 179 10.74 1.51 3.64
CA GLU A 179 11.47 1.68 4.90
C GLU A 179 10.45 1.91 6.01
N ASP A 180 10.53 1.10 7.04
CA ASP A 180 9.65 1.17 8.20
C ASP A 180 10.50 1.56 9.41
N GLY A 181 10.11 2.61 10.10
CA GLY A 181 10.69 2.94 11.40
C GLY A 181 10.17 1.95 12.45
N PRO A 182 11.06 1.31 13.22
CA PRO A 182 10.66 0.40 14.27
C PRO A 182 9.87 1.16 15.34
N VAL A 183 8.91 0.48 15.94
CA VAL A 183 8.53 0.79 17.31
C VAL A 183 9.72 0.37 18.15
N ASP A 184 10.58 1.31 18.57
CA ASP A 184 11.55 0.99 19.59
C ASP A 184 10.76 0.53 20.82
N ALA A 185 10.65 -0.79 20.96
CA ALA A 185 10.40 -1.37 22.26
C ALA A 185 11.64 -1.02 23.09
N ALA A 186 11.60 0.15 23.71
CA ALA A 186 12.58 0.52 24.70
C ALA A 186 12.53 -0.59 25.76
N GLY A 187 13.59 -1.40 25.77
CA GLY A 187 13.80 -2.44 26.76
C GLY A 187 13.97 -1.88 28.16
#